data_9d46686e714776053d520e6df0879b94
#
_entry.id   9d46686e714776053d520e6df0879b94
#
_cell.length_a   1.000
_cell.length_b   1.000
_cell.length_c   1.000
_cell.angle_alpha   90.00
_cell.angle_beta   90.00
_cell.angle_gamma   90.00
#
_symmetry.space_group_name_H-M   'P 1'
#
loop_
_entity.id
_entity.type
_entity.pdbx_description
1 polymer ?
#
loop_
_entity_poly.entity_id
_entity_poly.type
_entity_poly.pdbx_seq_one_letter_code
_entity_poly.pdbx_strand_id
1 'polypeptide(L)'
;MTDVTPTLASGQPQRPRTQLVATGFASAICAMMMAGALGIYMARRHASGPHPGHDWLDGLAVPNPQFDYALLTLVASLITAHWALWASRRRDTAHAWTAIATTLVLGLGFVNMVMYSMNRMELEIGSGEYQNLAFATTGLALAIVVVGLLYLGLMGLRSLGGSVGQQGSTTLGAAVFFWDFAALAWAVTWYTVYVVK
;
A
#
# COMPACT_ATOMS: atom_id res chain seq x y z
N MET A 1 -25.21 -58.21 -16.44
CA MET A 1 -24.17 -57.86 -15.45
C MET A 1 -23.48 -56.60 -15.95
N THR A 2 -23.99 -55.43 -15.54
CA THR A 2 -23.41 -54.13 -15.91
C THR A 2 -22.43 -53.75 -14.83
N ASP A 3 -21.17 -53.78 -15.16
CA ASP A 3 -20.05 -53.41 -14.29
C ASP A 3 -20.06 -51.90 -14.07
N VAL A 4 -20.59 -51.44 -12.94
CA VAL A 4 -20.59 -50.06 -12.49
C VAL A 4 -19.25 -49.86 -11.78
N THR A 5 -18.21 -49.48 -12.53
CA THR A 5 -16.96 -48.95 -11.97
C THR A 5 -17.29 -47.62 -11.27
N PRO A 6 -17.10 -47.50 -9.96
CA PRO A 6 -17.25 -46.21 -9.31
C PRO A 6 -16.13 -45.30 -9.78
N THR A 7 -16.47 -44.29 -10.58
CA THR A 7 -15.57 -43.17 -10.89
C THR A 7 -15.30 -42.45 -9.55
N LEU A 8 -14.16 -42.80 -8.94
CA LEU A 8 -13.60 -42.00 -7.87
C LEU A 8 -13.42 -40.59 -8.41
N ALA A 9 -14.27 -39.67 -8.00
CA ALA A 9 -14.08 -38.26 -8.24
C ALA A 9 -12.71 -37.90 -7.65
N SER A 10 -11.69 -37.84 -8.54
CA SER A 10 -10.39 -37.35 -8.18
C SER A 10 -10.55 -35.89 -7.77
N GLY A 11 -10.69 -35.66 -6.46
CA GLY A 11 -10.64 -34.35 -5.89
C GLY A 11 -9.31 -33.73 -6.32
N GLN A 12 -9.36 -32.79 -7.28
CA GLN A 12 -8.17 -32.06 -7.67
C GLN A 12 -7.57 -31.45 -6.41
N PRO A 13 -6.31 -31.71 -6.08
CA PRO A 13 -5.68 -31.16 -4.90
C PRO A 13 -5.84 -29.64 -4.95
N GLN A 14 -6.48 -29.07 -3.94
CA GLN A 14 -6.62 -27.62 -3.82
C GLN A 14 -5.22 -27.04 -3.82
N ARG A 15 -4.87 -26.30 -4.88
CA ARG A 15 -3.55 -25.68 -4.98
C ARG A 15 -3.35 -24.74 -3.78
N PRO A 16 -2.23 -24.88 -3.06
CA PRO A 16 -1.99 -24.06 -1.88
C PRO A 16 -2.00 -22.59 -2.25
N ARG A 17 -2.65 -21.76 -1.44
CA ARG A 17 -2.70 -20.29 -1.58
C ARG A 17 -1.35 -19.66 -1.20
N THR A 18 -0.26 -20.23 -1.68
CA THR A 18 1.11 -19.88 -1.31
C THR A 18 1.42 -18.39 -1.53
N GLN A 19 0.91 -17.81 -2.62
CA GLN A 19 1.12 -16.39 -2.90
C GLN A 19 0.44 -15.48 -1.88
N LEU A 20 -0.79 -15.80 -1.48
CA LEU A 20 -1.50 -15.00 -0.48
C LEU A 20 -0.80 -15.08 0.89
N VAL A 21 -0.33 -16.27 1.26
CA VAL A 21 0.40 -16.48 2.52
C VAL A 21 1.73 -15.74 2.50
N ALA A 22 2.49 -15.85 1.40
CA ALA A 22 3.75 -15.12 1.24
C ALA A 22 3.54 -13.60 1.30
N THR A 23 2.50 -13.08 0.64
CA THR A 23 2.14 -11.65 0.70
C THR A 23 1.74 -11.24 2.11
N GLY A 24 1.01 -12.09 2.85
CA GLY A 24 0.67 -11.84 4.25
C GLY A 24 1.90 -11.71 5.13
N PHE A 25 2.90 -12.58 4.98
CA PHE A 25 4.18 -12.47 5.69
C PHE A 25 4.95 -11.20 5.30
N ALA A 26 5.02 -10.87 4.01
CA ALA A 26 5.64 -9.64 3.54
C ALA A 26 4.97 -8.39 4.15
N SER A 27 3.64 -8.36 4.17
CA SER A 27 2.88 -7.27 4.81
C SER A 27 3.15 -7.19 6.32
N ALA A 28 3.26 -8.35 7.02
CA ALA A 28 3.57 -8.38 8.44
C ALA A 28 4.97 -7.82 8.74
N ILE A 29 5.97 -8.16 7.91
CA ILE A 29 7.33 -7.60 8.04
C ILE A 29 7.31 -6.08 7.85
N CYS A 30 6.63 -5.58 6.81
CA CYS A 30 6.48 -4.15 6.57
C CYS A 30 5.73 -3.46 7.73
N ALA A 31 4.70 -4.11 8.30
CA ALA A 31 3.96 -3.60 9.45
C ALA A 31 4.86 -3.45 10.69
N MET A 32 5.73 -4.44 10.96
CA MET A 32 6.70 -4.37 12.05
C MET A 32 7.70 -3.23 11.86
N MET A 33 8.20 -3.05 10.63
CA MET A 33 9.11 -1.94 10.30
C MET A 33 8.42 -0.58 10.51
N MET A 34 7.18 -0.43 10.04
CA MET A 34 6.39 0.80 10.24
C MET A 34 6.09 1.05 11.71
N ALA A 35 5.69 0.02 12.47
CA ALA A 35 5.42 0.14 13.89
C ALA A 35 6.68 0.58 14.66
N GLY A 36 7.85 0.05 14.32
CA GLY A 36 9.13 0.46 14.88
C GLY A 36 9.45 1.94 14.57
N ALA A 37 9.33 2.35 13.32
CA ALA A 37 9.60 3.72 12.90
C ALA A 37 8.64 4.73 13.55
N LEU A 38 7.35 4.45 13.55
CA LEU A 38 6.34 5.29 14.20
C LEU A 38 6.47 5.26 15.73
N GLY A 39 6.87 4.14 16.31
CA GLY A 39 7.15 4.02 17.75
C GLY A 39 8.30 4.94 18.17
N ILE A 40 9.39 4.98 17.39
CA ILE A 40 10.50 5.91 17.63
C ILE A 40 10.02 7.36 17.48
N TYR A 41 9.25 7.65 16.43
CA TYR A 41 8.68 9.00 16.21
C TYR A 41 7.87 9.44 17.42
N MET A 42 6.92 8.62 17.89
CA MET A 42 6.06 8.94 19.03
C MET A 42 6.84 9.06 20.35
N ALA A 43 7.83 8.20 20.57
CA ALA A 43 8.67 8.24 21.76
C ALA A 43 9.50 9.54 21.82
N ARG A 44 10.08 9.96 20.68
CA ARG A 44 10.85 11.21 20.59
C ARG A 44 9.97 12.43 20.76
N ARG A 45 8.82 12.45 20.07
CA ARG A 45 7.84 13.50 20.25
C ARG A 45 7.38 13.66 21.71
N HIS A 46 7.12 12.55 22.40
CA HIS A 46 6.74 12.58 23.81
C HIS A 46 7.87 13.08 24.72
N ALA A 47 9.12 12.69 24.42
CA ALA A 47 10.29 13.14 25.16
C ALA A 47 10.59 14.63 24.94
N SER A 48 10.26 15.18 23.78
CA SER A 48 10.40 16.60 23.44
C SER A 48 9.34 17.50 24.09
N GLY A 49 8.38 17.00 24.84
CA GLY A 49 7.32 17.61 25.62
C GLY A 49 7.22 19.16 25.63
N PRO A 50 6.20 19.77 26.20
CA PRO A 50 6.03 21.22 26.21
C PRO A 50 7.08 21.88 27.12
N HIS A 51 8.29 22.04 26.63
CA HIS A 51 9.29 22.87 27.29
C HIS A 51 9.22 24.29 26.70
N PRO A 52 9.24 25.34 27.55
CA PRO A 52 9.26 26.72 27.09
C PRO A 52 10.49 26.94 26.17
N GLY A 53 10.21 27.24 24.87
CA GLY A 53 11.24 27.51 23.87
C GLY A 53 11.63 26.34 22.98
N HIS A 54 11.02 25.16 23.13
CA HIS A 54 11.24 24.02 22.22
C HIS A 54 9.96 23.77 21.41
N ASP A 55 9.98 24.20 20.15
CA ASP A 55 8.93 23.87 19.18
C ASP A 55 9.31 22.58 18.45
N TRP A 56 8.51 21.52 18.60
CA TRP A 56 8.73 20.22 17.93
C TRP A 56 8.85 20.36 16.41
N LEU A 57 8.14 21.34 15.84
CA LEU A 57 8.13 21.60 14.39
C LEU A 57 9.25 22.52 13.93
N ASP A 58 10.02 23.13 14.83
CA ASP A 58 11.05 24.15 14.51
C ASP A 58 10.53 25.25 13.55
N GLY A 59 9.26 25.64 13.70
CA GLY A 59 8.62 26.64 12.83
C GLY A 59 8.26 26.15 11.43
N LEU A 60 8.37 24.85 11.16
CA LEU A 60 8.11 24.26 9.84
C LEU A 60 6.61 24.33 9.49
N ALA A 61 6.30 24.89 8.31
CA ALA A 61 4.93 24.90 7.79
C ALA A 61 4.61 23.58 7.07
N VAL A 62 3.77 22.73 7.69
CA VAL A 62 3.32 21.47 7.10
C VAL A 62 2.19 21.73 6.11
N PRO A 63 2.32 21.38 4.81
CA PRO A 63 1.28 21.56 3.80
C PRO A 63 0.18 20.48 3.92
N ASN A 64 -0.63 20.55 5.00
CA ASN A 64 -1.68 19.57 5.28
C ASN A 64 -2.62 19.28 4.09
N PRO A 65 -3.15 20.30 3.36
CA PRO A 65 -4.10 20.03 2.28
C PRO A 65 -3.56 19.09 1.20
N GLN A 66 -2.27 19.18 0.89
CA GLN A 66 -1.66 18.33 -0.14
C GLN A 66 -1.59 16.86 0.31
N PHE A 67 -1.29 16.59 1.57
CA PHE A 67 -1.29 15.23 2.11
C PHE A 67 -2.70 14.66 2.25
N ASP A 68 -3.70 15.50 2.52
CA ASP A 68 -5.11 15.10 2.56
C ASP A 68 -5.59 14.69 1.15
N TYR A 69 -5.27 15.46 0.11
CA TYR A 69 -5.57 15.09 -1.28
C TYR A 69 -4.82 13.84 -1.72
N ALA A 70 -3.59 13.66 -1.28
CA ALA A 70 -2.84 12.43 -1.54
C ALA A 70 -3.56 11.21 -0.93
N LEU A 71 -4.03 11.31 0.32
CA LEU A 71 -4.80 10.26 0.96
C LEU A 71 -6.10 9.95 0.21
N LEU A 72 -6.86 10.97 -0.21
CA LEU A 72 -8.07 10.79 -1.01
C LEU A 72 -7.79 10.08 -2.33
N THR A 73 -6.70 10.44 -3.01
CA THR A 73 -6.27 9.79 -4.25
C THR A 73 -5.94 8.31 -4.02
N LEU A 74 -5.28 8.00 -2.91
CA LEU A 74 -4.95 6.63 -2.54
C LEU A 74 -6.22 5.82 -2.22
N VAL A 75 -7.19 6.40 -1.49
CA VAL A 75 -8.49 5.78 -1.22
C VAL A 75 -9.25 5.52 -2.52
N ALA A 76 -9.27 6.46 -3.46
CA ALA A 76 -9.87 6.25 -4.77
C ALA A 76 -9.21 5.09 -5.52
N SER A 77 -7.89 4.94 -5.39
CA SER A 77 -7.16 3.82 -6.00
C SER A 77 -7.51 2.46 -5.39
N LEU A 78 -7.89 2.38 -4.11
CA LEU A 78 -8.39 1.14 -3.50
C LEU A 78 -9.69 0.68 -4.15
N ILE A 79 -10.61 1.60 -4.41
CA ILE A 79 -11.89 1.29 -5.07
C ILE A 79 -11.64 0.69 -6.45
N THR A 80 -10.75 1.29 -7.22
CA THR A 80 -10.41 0.79 -8.58
C THR A 80 -9.65 -0.53 -8.54
N ALA A 81 -8.78 -0.77 -7.54
CA ALA A 81 -8.10 -2.04 -7.34
C ALA A 81 -9.08 -3.18 -7.04
N HIS A 82 -10.07 -2.94 -6.17
CA HIS A 82 -11.12 -3.90 -5.87
C HIS A 82 -12.05 -4.13 -7.08
N TRP A 83 -12.33 -3.09 -7.87
CA TRP A 83 -13.04 -3.24 -9.13
C TRP A 83 -12.27 -4.14 -10.11
N ALA A 84 -10.95 -3.97 -10.22
CA ALA A 84 -10.10 -4.83 -11.04
C ALA A 84 -10.19 -6.31 -10.62
N LEU A 85 -10.16 -6.56 -9.31
CA LEU A 85 -10.30 -7.91 -8.75
C LEU A 85 -11.68 -8.52 -9.05
N TRP A 86 -12.73 -7.72 -8.91
CA TRP A 86 -14.10 -8.16 -9.22
C TRP A 86 -14.28 -8.48 -10.72
N ALA A 87 -13.80 -7.62 -11.62
CA ALA A 87 -13.83 -7.84 -13.06
C ALA A 87 -13.02 -9.08 -13.47
N SER A 88 -11.84 -9.26 -12.88
CA SER A 88 -11.00 -10.44 -13.10
C SER A 88 -11.70 -11.75 -12.70
N ARG A 89 -12.44 -11.76 -11.59
CA ARG A 89 -13.23 -12.93 -11.16
C ARG A 89 -14.36 -13.26 -12.13
N ARG A 90 -14.91 -12.28 -12.82
CA ARG A 90 -15.95 -12.44 -13.85
C ARG A 90 -15.39 -12.76 -15.24
N ARG A 91 -14.06 -12.84 -15.37
CA ARG A 91 -13.35 -13.02 -16.65
C ARG A 91 -13.60 -11.88 -17.66
N ASP A 92 -13.96 -10.71 -17.15
CA ASP A 92 -14.10 -9.50 -17.96
C ASP A 92 -12.73 -8.81 -18.06
N THR A 93 -12.00 -9.16 -19.10
CA THR A 93 -10.62 -8.70 -19.30
C THR A 93 -10.57 -7.20 -19.61
N ALA A 94 -11.54 -6.65 -20.32
CA ALA A 94 -11.57 -5.24 -20.69
C ALA A 94 -11.71 -4.35 -19.45
N HIS A 95 -12.71 -4.63 -18.59
CA HIS A 95 -12.90 -3.89 -17.35
C HIS A 95 -11.76 -4.13 -16.35
N ALA A 96 -11.18 -5.33 -16.30
CA ALA A 96 -10.02 -5.58 -15.44
C ALA A 96 -8.81 -4.76 -15.86
N TRP A 97 -8.52 -4.65 -17.18
CA TRP A 97 -7.43 -3.82 -17.70
C TRP A 97 -7.61 -2.34 -17.39
N THR A 98 -8.81 -1.81 -17.68
CA THR A 98 -9.10 -0.40 -17.39
C THR A 98 -8.99 -0.08 -15.91
N ALA A 99 -9.51 -0.96 -15.05
CA ALA A 99 -9.44 -0.78 -13.60
C ALA A 99 -8.01 -0.83 -13.07
N ILE A 100 -7.16 -1.78 -13.54
CA ILE A 100 -5.74 -1.84 -13.16
C ILE A 100 -4.99 -0.59 -13.63
N ALA A 101 -5.19 -0.19 -14.90
CA ALA A 101 -4.56 1.00 -15.45
C ALA A 101 -4.94 2.25 -14.64
N THR A 102 -6.21 2.41 -14.28
CA THR A 102 -6.69 3.52 -13.45
C THR A 102 -6.04 3.49 -12.06
N THR A 103 -5.94 2.30 -11.44
CA THR A 103 -5.28 2.16 -10.13
C THR A 103 -3.81 2.55 -10.20
N LEU A 104 -3.09 2.14 -11.24
CA LEU A 104 -1.69 2.50 -11.44
C LEU A 104 -1.50 4.01 -11.65
N VAL A 105 -2.36 4.63 -12.46
CA VAL A 105 -2.33 6.09 -12.68
C VAL A 105 -2.59 6.85 -11.37
N LEU A 106 -3.61 6.45 -10.61
CA LEU A 106 -3.90 7.06 -9.31
C LEU A 106 -2.76 6.85 -8.31
N GLY A 107 -2.18 5.65 -8.27
CA GLY A 107 -1.04 5.35 -7.41
C GLY A 107 0.22 6.16 -7.77
N LEU A 108 0.52 6.33 -9.06
CA LEU A 108 1.60 7.22 -9.52
C LEU A 108 1.32 8.68 -9.19
N GLY A 109 0.06 9.12 -9.35
CA GLY A 109 -0.39 10.45 -8.96
C GLY A 109 -0.18 10.70 -7.45
N PHE A 110 -0.53 9.71 -6.62
CA PHE A 110 -0.27 9.73 -5.19
C PHE A 110 1.23 9.89 -4.88
N VAL A 111 2.09 9.05 -5.46
CA VAL A 111 3.55 9.11 -5.25
C VAL A 111 4.10 10.49 -5.63
N ASN A 112 3.70 11.01 -6.80
CA ASN A 112 4.10 12.34 -7.25
C ASN A 112 3.65 13.44 -6.30
N MET A 113 2.42 13.38 -5.79
CA MET A 113 1.87 14.37 -4.87
C MET A 113 2.61 14.36 -3.52
N VAL A 114 2.92 13.18 -2.98
CA VAL A 114 3.70 13.07 -1.74
C VAL A 114 5.12 13.61 -1.94
N MET A 115 5.80 13.23 -3.02
CA MET A 115 7.15 13.74 -3.34
C MET A 115 7.15 15.26 -3.51
N TYR A 116 6.16 15.81 -4.20
CA TYR A 116 5.99 17.25 -4.35
C TYR A 116 5.78 17.93 -2.98
N SER A 117 4.95 17.35 -2.12
CA SER A 117 4.68 17.90 -0.78
C SER A 117 5.93 17.88 0.11
N MET A 118 6.71 16.79 0.06
CA MET A 118 7.99 16.70 0.78
C MET A 118 8.99 17.77 0.30
N ASN A 119 9.09 17.97 -1.02
CA ASN A 119 9.96 19.02 -1.58
C ASN A 119 9.53 20.43 -1.16
N ARG A 120 8.20 20.66 -1.02
CA ARG A 120 7.66 21.96 -0.59
C ARG A 120 7.89 22.24 0.90
N MET A 121 8.10 21.20 1.69
CA MET A 121 8.43 21.36 3.11
C MET A 121 9.91 21.75 3.33
N GLU A 122 10.73 21.73 2.25
CA GLU A 122 12.16 22.04 2.34
C GLU A 122 12.84 21.28 3.48
N LEU A 123 12.47 19.99 3.64
CA LEU A 123 13.01 19.14 4.69
C LEU A 123 14.53 18.97 4.50
N GLU A 124 15.31 19.59 5.36
CA GLU A 124 16.77 19.43 5.39
C GLU A 124 17.14 18.30 6.35
N ILE A 125 17.83 17.29 5.84
CA ILE A 125 18.32 16.19 6.66
C ILE A 125 19.41 16.72 7.60
N GLY A 126 19.18 16.59 8.91
CA GLY A 126 20.12 17.04 9.95
C GLY A 126 19.78 18.38 10.59
N SER A 127 18.75 19.10 10.13
CA SER A 127 18.36 20.41 10.66
C SER A 127 17.49 20.32 11.92
N GLY A 128 16.73 19.23 12.10
CA GLY A 128 15.83 19.05 13.26
C GLY A 128 15.40 17.61 13.48
N GLU A 129 14.98 17.31 14.72
CA GLU A 129 14.56 15.94 15.09
C GLU A 129 13.26 15.54 14.39
N TYR A 130 12.28 16.46 14.30
CA TYR A 130 11.05 16.26 13.56
C TYR A 130 11.31 15.98 12.09
N GLN A 131 12.16 16.79 11.46
CA GLN A 131 12.43 16.70 10.02
C GLN A 131 13.05 15.35 9.66
N ASN A 132 14.02 14.88 10.45
CA ASN A 132 14.68 13.59 10.23
C ASN A 132 13.69 12.43 10.39
N LEU A 133 12.86 12.45 11.43
CA LEU A 133 11.90 11.39 11.69
C LEU A 133 10.71 11.41 10.72
N ALA A 134 10.23 12.59 10.36
CA ALA A 134 9.18 12.75 9.36
C ALA A 134 9.67 12.27 7.98
N PHE A 135 10.90 12.61 7.60
CA PHE A 135 11.51 12.13 6.35
C PHE A 135 11.65 10.60 6.35
N ALA A 136 12.16 10.02 7.44
CA ALA A 136 12.37 8.57 7.53
C ALA A 136 11.06 7.79 7.52
N THR A 137 10.05 8.20 8.31
CA THR A 137 8.76 7.51 8.39
C THR A 137 7.94 7.66 7.11
N THR A 138 7.92 8.87 6.52
CA THR A 138 7.23 9.13 5.25
C THR A 138 7.92 8.41 4.10
N GLY A 139 9.25 8.43 4.05
CA GLY A 139 10.04 7.72 3.05
C GLY A 139 9.81 6.22 3.11
N LEU A 140 9.76 5.62 4.31
CA LEU A 140 9.45 4.21 4.49
C LEU A 140 8.03 3.87 4.02
N ALA A 141 7.03 4.67 4.40
CA ALA A 141 5.65 4.48 3.96
C ALA A 141 5.52 4.60 2.42
N LEU A 142 6.19 5.60 1.83
CA LEU A 142 6.23 5.78 0.38
C LEU A 142 6.90 4.60 -0.33
N ALA A 143 7.99 4.07 0.21
CA ALA A 143 8.65 2.88 -0.33
C ALA A 143 7.72 1.66 -0.34
N ILE A 144 6.95 1.43 0.73
CA ILE A 144 5.94 0.36 0.79
C ILE A 144 4.88 0.56 -0.30
N VAL A 145 4.39 1.78 -0.50
CA VAL A 145 3.42 2.09 -1.56
C VAL A 145 4.00 1.84 -2.95
N VAL A 146 5.24 2.25 -3.21
CA VAL A 146 5.93 2.02 -4.50
C VAL A 146 6.08 0.51 -4.76
N VAL A 147 6.50 -0.26 -3.76
CA VAL A 147 6.59 -1.73 -3.87
C VAL A 147 5.21 -2.33 -4.16
N GLY A 148 4.16 -1.86 -3.48
CA GLY A 148 2.79 -2.27 -3.73
C GLY A 148 2.32 -1.97 -5.14
N LEU A 149 2.66 -0.79 -5.67
CA LEU A 149 2.35 -0.38 -7.03
C LEU A 149 3.03 -1.27 -8.08
N LEU A 150 4.32 -1.55 -7.89
CA LEU A 150 5.08 -2.45 -8.76
C LEU A 150 4.51 -3.87 -8.69
N TYR A 151 4.19 -4.36 -7.51
CA TYR A 151 3.61 -5.68 -7.32
C TYR A 151 2.24 -5.80 -7.99
N LEU A 152 1.37 -4.80 -7.82
CA LEU A 152 0.05 -4.75 -8.45
C LEU A 152 0.18 -4.67 -9.98
N GLY A 153 1.10 -3.86 -10.52
CA GLY A 153 1.37 -3.76 -11.95
C GLY A 153 1.85 -5.08 -12.54
N LEU A 154 2.85 -5.73 -11.92
CA LEU A 154 3.39 -7.01 -12.37
C LEU A 154 2.34 -8.12 -12.33
N MET A 155 1.56 -8.20 -11.24
CA MET A 155 0.52 -9.22 -11.10
C MET A 155 -0.68 -8.94 -12.01
N GLY A 156 -1.00 -7.67 -12.25
CA GLY A 156 -1.98 -7.24 -13.24
C GLY A 156 -1.60 -7.71 -14.64
N LEU A 157 -0.40 -7.39 -15.10
CA LEU A 157 0.13 -7.82 -16.40
C LEU A 157 0.13 -9.36 -16.54
N ARG A 158 0.57 -10.07 -15.50
CA ARG A 158 0.60 -11.53 -15.51
C ARG A 158 -0.80 -12.15 -15.53
N SER A 159 -1.75 -11.57 -14.78
CA SER A 159 -3.14 -12.04 -14.71
C SER A 159 -3.87 -11.90 -16.03
N LEU A 160 -3.56 -10.86 -16.80
CA LEU A 160 -4.26 -10.51 -18.04
C LEU A 160 -3.52 -10.99 -19.30
N GLY A 161 -2.20 -11.26 -19.20
CA GLY A 161 -1.33 -11.57 -20.33
C GLY A 161 -1.36 -13.02 -20.83
N GLY A 162 -2.33 -13.87 -20.42
CA GLY A 162 -2.48 -15.17 -21.08
C GLY A 162 -2.71 -16.42 -20.23
N SER A 163 -2.72 -16.36 -18.93
CA SER A 163 -3.14 -17.47 -18.07
C SER A 163 -4.48 -17.18 -17.38
N VAL A 164 -5.50 -16.88 -18.18
CA VAL A 164 -6.88 -16.60 -17.72
C VAL A 164 -7.53 -17.90 -17.25
N GLY A 165 -7.06 -18.40 -16.10
CA GLY A 165 -7.69 -19.44 -15.32
C GLY A 165 -7.94 -18.92 -13.90
N GLN A 166 -8.50 -19.74 -13.03
CA GLN A 166 -8.68 -19.43 -11.60
C GLN A 166 -7.39 -18.96 -10.89
N GLN A 167 -6.22 -19.18 -11.48
CA GLN A 167 -4.94 -18.72 -10.97
C GLN A 167 -4.73 -17.21 -11.10
N GLY A 168 -5.24 -16.57 -12.15
CA GLY A 168 -5.09 -15.13 -12.37
C GLY A 168 -5.77 -14.30 -11.28
N SER A 169 -6.97 -14.68 -10.88
CA SER A 169 -7.73 -13.95 -9.84
C SER A 169 -7.15 -14.11 -8.44
N THR A 170 -6.54 -15.25 -8.12
CA THR A 170 -5.86 -15.47 -6.82
C THR A 170 -4.56 -14.66 -6.71
N THR A 171 -3.82 -14.56 -7.80
CA THR A 171 -2.58 -13.78 -7.88
C THR A 171 -2.86 -12.28 -7.77
N LEU A 172 -3.86 -11.79 -8.51
CA LEU A 172 -4.30 -10.40 -8.42
C LEU A 172 -4.84 -10.09 -7.03
N GLY A 173 -5.58 -11.03 -6.41
CA GLY A 173 -6.09 -10.88 -5.05
C GLY A 173 -4.99 -10.70 -4.00
N ALA A 174 -3.85 -11.37 -4.15
CA ALA A 174 -2.69 -11.17 -3.28
C ALA A 174 -2.07 -9.77 -3.45
N ALA A 175 -2.01 -9.26 -4.69
CA ALA A 175 -1.50 -7.92 -4.96
C ALA A 175 -2.44 -6.83 -4.43
N VAL A 176 -3.76 -6.99 -4.59
CA VAL A 176 -4.76 -6.07 -4.01
C VAL A 176 -4.67 -6.07 -2.49
N PHE A 177 -4.53 -7.24 -1.85
CA PHE A 177 -4.33 -7.33 -0.41
C PHE A 177 -3.10 -6.54 0.08
N PHE A 178 -1.97 -6.64 -0.65
CA PHE A 178 -0.78 -5.84 -0.31
C PHE A 178 -1.02 -4.35 -0.53
N TRP A 179 -1.79 -3.98 -1.57
CA TRP A 179 -2.17 -2.60 -1.83
C TRP A 179 -3.03 -2.00 -0.72
N ASP A 180 -4.01 -2.77 -0.21
CA ASP A 180 -4.81 -2.38 0.95
C ASP A 180 -3.95 -2.13 2.18
N PHE A 181 -2.98 -3.02 2.43
CA PHE A 181 -2.01 -2.86 3.51
C PHE A 181 -1.15 -1.60 3.31
N ALA A 182 -0.63 -1.34 2.11
CA ALA A 182 0.18 -0.16 1.81
C ALA A 182 -0.60 1.14 2.04
N ALA A 183 -1.87 1.17 1.65
CA ALA A 183 -2.75 2.31 1.88
C ALA A 183 -3.03 2.52 3.38
N LEU A 184 -3.23 1.45 4.14
CA LEU A 184 -3.39 1.53 5.59
C LEU A 184 -2.11 2.05 6.26
N ALA A 185 -0.95 1.55 5.87
CA ALA A 185 0.35 2.00 6.38
C ALA A 185 0.56 3.50 6.13
N TRP A 186 0.20 3.97 4.92
CA TRP A 186 0.20 5.40 4.62
C TRP A 186 -0.77 6.19 5.50
N ALA A 187 -2.02 5.74 5.64
CA ALA A 187 -3.03 6.44 6.43
C ALA A 187 -2.60 6.61 7.90
N VAL A 188 -2.00 5.58 8.49
CA VAL A 188 -1.45 5.64 9.86
C VAL A 188 -0.28 6.62 9.93
N THR A 189 0.62 6.61 8.94
CA THR A 189 1.75 7.57 8.87
C THR A 189 1.24 9.00 8.72
N TRP A 190 0.31 9.24 7.79
CA TRP A 190 -0.32 10.54 7.59
C TRP A 190 -0.94 11.06 8.88
N TYR A 191 -1.73 10.25 9.56
CA TYR A 191 -2.36 10.64 10.81
C TYR A 191 -1.33 10.97 11.90
N THR A 192 -0.33 10.10 12.09
CA THR A 192 0.65 10.23 13.17
C THR A 192 1.60 11.41 12.95
N VAL A 193 2.09 11.58 11.72
CA VAL A 193 3.16 12.56 11.41
C VAL A 193 2.60 13.94 11.05
N TYR A 194 1.45 13.99 10.37
CA TYR A 194 0.94 15.25 9.81
C TYR A 194 -0.31 15.78 10.51
N VAL A 195 -1.14 14.93 11.12
CA VAL A 195 -2.34 15.37 11.85
C VAL A 195 -2.05 15.55 13.33
N VAL A 196 -1.48 14.53 13.97
CA VAL A 196 -1.21 14.58 15.43
C VAL A 196 0.00 15.46 15.75
N LYS A 197 0.99 15.60 14.85
CA LYS A 197 2.22 16.45 14.88
C LYS A 197 2.97 16.40 16.20
#